data_93a74380fee9f9520baf35e3592cb925
#
_entry.id   93a74380fee9f9520baf35e3592cb925
#
_cell.length_a   1.000
_cell.length_b   1.000
_cell.length_c   1.000
_cell.angle_alpha   90.00
_cell.angle_beta   90.00
_cell.angle_gamma   90.00
#
_symmetry.space_group_name_H-M   'P 1'
#
loop_
_entity.id
_entity.type
_entity.pdbx_description
1 polymer ?
#
loop_
_entity_poly.entity_id
_entity_poly.type
_entity_poly.pdbx_seq_one_letter_code
_entity_poly.pdbx_strand_id
1 'polypeptide(L)'
;LIVGDIKQSIYRWRGGDWKILHGEAQQALGAGDTQVEVLRENWRSLPAVVAFNNRIIERIVAADNRALNETLAKASEEGSVDPAEAAALRDTLADAYRGHAQLPRRKAEHPGYVSVETFAERPPVVERICALIDKGFRPCDIMILVRGATDGAKVAAELLDFKRRNEDPRYRFDVMTQEALIVGNAPVSSFIAAALRLALNPDDSLSRAVYNHYLGRPFDRPLDDSERDFFRSVRLLSPEEAFERIVMRHALQGDRRQTAYLQAIHEQIISFCATKIADIALFLRWWEETGKNRSLSVEESATTVEITTIHKAKGLEKRAVLIPYCSWSPDPKSSGTVQNIVWAEARGDGAEAIGRFPVRYKKAMAESGFSSEYYRELVYTHVDNINLLYV
;
A
#
# COMPACT_ATOMS: atom_id res chain seq x y z
N LEU A 1 4.38 28.07 9.03
CA LEU A 1 3.92 26.97 9.84
C LEU A 1 4.25 25.64 9.16
N ILE A 2 5.01 24.76 9.84
CA ILE A 2 5.31 23.39 9.40
C ILE A 2 4.62 22.47 10.40
N VAL A 3 3.84 21.50 9.89
CA VAL A 3 3.12 20.53 10.72
C VAL A 3 3.44 19.14 10.20
N GLY A 4 3.77 18.21 11.10
CA GLY A 4 4.05 16.83 10.74
C GLY A 4 4.27 15.96 11.97
N ASP A 5 4.49 14.66 11.73
CA ASP A 5 4.78 13.70 12.79
C ASP A 5 5.82 12.69 12.28
N ILE A 6 6.98 12.65 12.95
CA ILE A 6 8.07 11.70 12.64
C ILE A 6 7.56 10.26 12.64
N LYS A 7 6.72 9.93 13.62
CA LYS A 7 6.16 8.60 13.85
C LYS A 7 5.15 8.15 12.78
N GLN A 8 4.67 9.10 11.98
CA GLN A 8 3.80 8.84 10.84
C GLN A 8 4.55 8.87 9.49
N SER A 9 5.87 8.99 9.49
CA SER A 9 6.68 8.95 8.28
C SER A 9 6.89 7.51 7.83
N ILE A 10 6.04 7.01 6.93
CA ILE A 10 6.07 5.63 6.41
C ILE A 10 6.35 5.56 4.90
N TYR A 11 6.78 6.67 4.29
CA TYR A 11 7.00 6.78 2.85
C TYR A 11 8.46 7.13 2.50
N ARG A 12 9.45 6.70 3.31
CA ARG A 12 10.88 6.95 3.02
C ARG A 12 11.28 6.37 1.66
N TRP A 13 10.75 5.23 1.28
CA TRP A 13 10.92 4.59 -0.02
C TRP A 13 10.36 5.40 -1.22
N ARG A 14 9.55 6.44 -0.98
CA ARG A 14 9.05 7.41 -1.96
C ARG A 14 9.70 8.79 -1.82
N GLY A 15 10.81 8.91 -1.08
CA GLY A 15 11.50 10.17 -0.85
C GLY A 15 10.98 10.97 0.34
N GLY A 16 10.10 10.40 1.16
CA GLY A 16 9.78 10.97 2.48
C GLY A 16 11.01 10.87 3.40
N ASP A 17 11.27 11.91 4.18
CA ASP A 17 12.37 11.88 5.15
C ASP A 17 11.89 12.40 6.50
N TRP A 18 11.86 11.51 7.50
CA TRP A 18 11.47 11.86 8.86
C TRP A 18 12.47 12.78 9.57
N LYS A 19 13.74 12.79 9.12
CA LYS A 19 14.81 13.64 9.67
C LYS A 19 14.52 15.13 9.47
N ILE A 20 13.76 15.48 8.44
CA ILE A 20 13.33 16.87 8.21
C ILE A 20 12.69 17.43 9.47
N LEU A 21 11.79 16.68 10.10
CA LEU A 21 11.11 17.09 11.34
C LEU A 21 11.95 16.82 12.59
N HIS A 22 12.94 15.93 12.50
CA HIS A 22 13.82 15.57 13.62
C HIS A 22 14.96 16.56 13.89
N GLY A 23 15.01 17.68 13.18
CA GLY A 23 15.99 18.73 13.43
C GLY A 23 16.47 19.47 12.17
N GLU A 24 16.43 18.86 10.99
CA GLU A 24 16.90 19.50 9.75
C GLU A 24 16.14 20.80 9.45
N ALA A 25 14.81 20.81 9.65
CA ALA A 25 14.00 22.00 9.45
C ALA A 25 14.37 23.14 10.42
N GLN A 26 14.67 22.82 11.68
CA GLN A 26 15.12 23.82 12.65
C GLN A 26 16.51 24.38 12.31
N GLN A 27 17.41 23.52 11.85
CA GLN A 27 18.74 23.94 11.41
C GLN A 27 18.65 24.84 10.18
N ALA A 28 17.82 24.50 9.19
CA ALA A 28 17.66 25.26 7.97
C ALA A 28 16.99 26.62 8.18
N LEU A 29 16.08 26.74 9.15
CA LEU A 29 15.34 27.97 9.44
C LEU A 29 16.01 28.84 10.51
N GLY A 30 17.04 28.33 11.22
CA GLY A 30 17.66 28.97 12.36
C GLY A 30 16.96 28.57 13.68
N ALA A 31 17.72 27.95 14.58
CA ALA A 31 17.17 27.44 15.86
C ALA A 31 16.60 28.54 16.77
N GLY A 32 17.07 29.78 16.64
CA GLY A 32 16.57 30.96 17.38
C GLY A 32 15.24 31.51 16.86
N ASP A 33 14.91 31.20 15.60
CA ASP A 33 13.72 31.74 14.91
C ASP A 33 12.57 30.71 14.84
N THR A 34 12.75 29.54 15.46
CA THR A 34 11.79 28.45 15.42
C THR A 34 11.32 28.07 16.82
N GLN A 35 10.01 27.87 16.98
CA GLN A 35 9.39 27.32 18.17
C GLN A 35 8.75 25.97 17.81
N VAL A 36 9.12 24.91 18.54
CA VAL A 36 8.51 23.58 18.38
C VAL A 36 7.43 23.39 19.43
N GLU A 37 6.22 23.10 18.97
CA GLU A 37 5.09 22.76 19.83
C GLU A 37 4.63 21.33 19.58
N VAL A 38 4.51 20.53 20.62
CA VAL A 38 4.12 19.11 20.55
C VAL A 38 2.64 18.96 20.88
N LEU A 39 1.86 18.54 19.89
CA LEU A 39 0.45 18.23 20.05
C LEU A 39 0.30 16.81 20.62
N ARG A 40 -0.05 16.72 21.92
CA ARG A 40 -0.15 15.44 22.63
C ARG A 40 -1.56 14.86 22.67
N GLU A 41 -2.58 15.61 22.29
CA GLU A 41 -3.97 15.22 22.46
C GLU A 41 -4.45 14.31 21.31
N ASN A 42 -5.00 13.15 21.67
CA ASN A 42 -5.62 12.22 20.72
C ASN A 42 -7.15 12.30 20.83
N TRP A 43 -7.77 12.82 19.79
CA TRP A 43 -9.22 12.97 19.64
C TRP A 43 -9.88 11.84 18.84
N ARG A 44 -9.07 10.99 18.17
CA ARG A 44 -9.52 9.92 17.30
C ARG A 44 -9.86 8.65 18.07
N SER A 45 -8.93 8.18 18.88
CA SER A 45 -8.96 6.86 19.49
C SER A 45 -9.53 6.86 20.90
N LEU A 46 -10.15 5.74 21.27
CA LEU A 46 -10.68 5.53 22.62
C LEU A 46 -9.54 5.35 23.66
N PRO A 47 -9.77 5.66 24.95
CA PRO A 47 -8.73 5.68 25.97
C PRO A 47 -7.91 4.38 26.09
N ALA A 48 -8.56 3.21 26.03
CA ALA A 48 -7.84 1.93 26.11
C ALA A 48 -6.90 1.68 24.92
N VAL A 49 -7.28 2.15 23.72
CA VAL A 49 -6.43 2.06 22.52
C VAL A 49 -5.22 2.96 22.66
N VAL A 50 -5.42 4.22 23.10
CA VAL A 50 -4.31 5.17 23.36
C VAL A 50 -3.35 4.63 24.42
N ALA A 51 -3.89 4.12 25.54
CA ALA A 51 -3.08 3.56 26.61
C ALA A 51 -2.27 2.34 26.18
N PHE A 52 -2.88 1.46 25.37
CA PHE A 52 -2.19 0.31 24.78
C PHE A 52 -1.07 0.77 23.83
N ASN A 53 -1.36 1.68 22.90
CA ASN A 53 -0.38 2.17 21.92
C ASN A 53 0.81 2.85 22.64
N ASN A 54 0.56 3.72 23.61
CA ASN A 54 1.63 4.34 24.38
C ASN A 54 2.55 3.28 25.01
N ARG A 55 1.97 2.27 25.68
CA ARG A 55 2.73 1.23 26.38
C ARG A 55 3.49 0.31 25.42
N ILE A 56 2.88 -0.12 24.33
CA ILE A 56 3.52 -1.05 23.40
C ILE A 56 4.67 -0.38 22.65
N ILE A 57 4.47 0.85 22.18
CA ILE A 57 5.51 1.63 21.51
C ILE A 57 6.68 1.91 22.46
N GLU A 58 6.42 2.35 23.68
CA GLU A 58 7.47 2.55 24.69
C GLU A 58 8.34 1.30 24.87
N ARG A 59 7.70 0.13 25.01
CA ARG A 59 8.42 -1.14 25.20
C ARG A 59 9.22 -1.58 23.98
N ILE A 60 8.62 -1.45 22.79
CA ILE A 60 9.29 -1.82 21.53
C ILE A 60 10.49 -0.91 21.32
N VAL A 61 10.31 0.41 21.42
CA VAL A 61 11.39 1.38 21.25
C VAL A 61 12.52 1.15 22.23
N ALA A 62 12.21 0.92 23.52
CA ALA A 62 13.24 0.67 24.54
C ALA A 62 14.04 -0.62 24.27
N ALA A 63 13.37 -1.69 23.87
CA ALA A 63 14.02 -2.98 23.59
C ALA A 63 14.85 -2.90 22.30
N ASP A 64 14.29 -2.33 21.25
CA ASP A 64 14.89 -2.27 19.92
C ASP A 64 16.07 -1.29 19.89
N ASN A 65 15.93 -0.13 20.53
CA ASN A 65 17.03 0.85 20.67
C ASN A 65 18.22 0.27 21.43
N ARG A 66 17.98 -0.54 22.46
CA ARG A 66 19.05 -1.24 23.18
C ARG A 66 19.79 -2.23 22.26
N ALA A 67 19.06 -3.06 21.53
CA ALA A 67 19.64 -4.03 20.60
C ALA A 67 20.43 -3.36 19.46
N LEU A 68 19.92 -2.23 18.95
CA LEU A 68 20.62 -1.42 17.94
C LEU A 68 21.91 -0.83 18.51
N ASN A 69 21.87 -0.25 19.70
CA ASN A 69 23.07 0.32 20.36
C ASN A 69 24.14 -0.74 20.63
N GLU A 70 23.75 -1.94 21.09
CA GLU A 70 24.66 -3.08 21.26
C GLU A 70 25.28 -3.51 19.93
N THR A 71 24.48 -3.53 18.86
CA THR A 71 24.96 -3.86 17.49
C THR A 71 25.94 -2.82 16.97
N LEU A 72 25.66 -1.52 17.17
CA LEU A 72 26.54 -0.42 16.78
C LEU A 72 27.85 -0.41 17.59
N ALA A 73 27.78 -0.66 18.90
CA ALA A 73 28.96 -0.74 19.76
C ALA A 73 29.90 -1.87 19.30
N LYS A 74 29.34 -3.07 19.08
CA LYS A 74 30.09 -4.21 18.58
C LYS A 74 30.73 -3.94 17.21
N ALA A 75 29.98 -3.34 16.29
CA ALA A 75 30.48 -2.98 14.97
C ALA A 75 31.63 -1.96 15.02
N SER A 76 31.57 -1.02 15.95
CA SER A 76 32.63 -0.05 16.21
C SER A 76 33.89 -0.70 16.81
N GLU A 77 33.73 -1.62 17.78
CA GLU A 77 34.82 -2.39 18.39
C GLU A 77 35.53 -3.29 17.35
N GLU A 78 34.78 -3.87 16.44
CA GLU A 78 35.29 -4.70 15.32
C GLU A 78 35.89 -3.87 14.17
N GLY A 79 35.83 -2.53 14.23
CA GLY A 79 36.31 -1.62 13.20
C GLY A 79 35.48 -1.60 11.92
N SER A 80 34.27 -2.15 11.96
CA SER A 80 33.32 -2.13 10.83
C SER A 80 32.64 -0.78 10.61
N VAL A 81 32.57 0.05 11.65
CA VAL A 81 32.00 1.41 11.62
C VAL A 81 32.92 2.36 12.37
N ASP A 82 33.09 3.56 11.84
CA ASP A 82 33.81 4.62 12.53
C ASP A 82 33.15 4.95 13.88
N PRO A 83 33.92 5.08 14.98
CA PRO A 83 33.37 5.38 16.30
C PRO A 83 32.51 6.65 16.37
N ALA A 84 32.87 7.68 15.61
CA ALA A 84 32.09 8.93 15.56
C ALA A 84 30.75 8.71 14.85
N GLU A 85 30.72 7.89 13.80
CA GLU A 85 29.50 7.55 13.09
C GLU A 85 28.60 6.63 13.93
N ALA A 86 29.16 5.63 14.62
CA ALA A 86 28.42 4.79 15.54
C ALA A 86 27.80 5.64 16.69
N ALA A 87 28.54 6.61 17.21
CA ALA A 87 28.04 7.54 18.22
C ALA A 87 26.92 8.44 17.68
N ALA A 88 27.00 8.90 16.44
CA ALA A 88 25.96 9.72 15.80
C ALA A 88 24.67 8.93 15.53
N LEU A 89 24.73 7.62 15.31
CA LEU A 89 23.57 6.74 15.11
C LEU A 89 22.96 6.24 16.41
N ARG A 90 23.73 6.29 17.51
CA ARG A 90 23.29 5.85 18.84
C ARG A 90 22.05 6.63 19.28
N ASP A 91 21.13 5.92 19.91
CA ASP A 91 19.88 6.45 20.45
C ASP A 91 18.93 7.13 19.42
N THR A 92 19.25 7.09 18.13
CA THR A 92 18.42 7.68 17.06
C THR A 92 16.96 7.21 17.12
N LEU A 93 16.73 5.93 17.41
CA LEU A 93 15.38 5.38 17.55
C LEU A 93 14.67 5.94 18.78
N ALA A 94 15.33 5.99 19.93
CA ALA A 94 14.77 6.55 21.16
C ALA A 94 14.44 8.04 21.00
N ASP A 95 15.32 8.79 20.35
CA ASP A 95 15.14 10.21 20.08
C ASP A 95 13.99 10.49 19.12
N ALA A 96 13.83 9.69 18.06
CA ALA A 96 12.71 9.80 17.13
C ALA A 96 11.33 9.60 17.80
N TYR A 97 11.30 8.81 18.89
CA TYR A 97 10.09 8.55 19.68
C TYR A 97 9.97 9.34 20.97
N ARG A 98 10.88 10.30 21.21
CA ARG A 98 10.81 11.15 22.41
C ARG A 98 9.49 11.90 22.47
N GLY A 99 8.76 11.75 23.59
CA GLY A 99 7.47 12.40 23.78
C GLY A 99 6.33 11.81 22.95
N HIS A 100 6.43 10.54 22.52
CA HIS A 100 5.41 9.85 21.73
C HIS A 100 4.08 9.64 22.43
N ALA A 101 4.07 9.66 23.78
CA ALA A 101 2.88 9.39 24.56
C ALA A 101 1.77 10.42 24.31
N GLN A 102 0.59 9.92 23.97
CA GLN A 102 -0.59 10.73 23.68
C GLN A 102 -1.57 10.72 24.86
N LEU A 103 -2.36 11.79 24.96
CA LEU A 103 -3.41 11.97 25.96
C LEU A 103 -4.78 11.76 25.31
N PRO A 104 -5.57 10.78 25.75
CA PRO A 104 -6.89 10.54 25.16
C PRO A 104 -7.85 11.69 25.50
N ARG A 105 -8.52 12.23 24.49
CA ARG A 105 -9.52 13.30 24.62
C ARG A 105 -10.91 12.89 24.11
N ARG A 106 -11.01 11.80 23.37
CA ARG A 106 -12.29 11.28 22.90
C ARG A 106 -13.14 10.83 24.07
N LYS A 107 -14.27 11.48 24.27
CA LYS A 107 -15.28 11.05 25.24
C LYS A 107 -16.12 9.93 24.63
N ALA A 108 -16.31 8.85 25.35
CA ALA A 108 -17.16 7.74 24.98
C ALA A 108 -17.67 7.02 26.22
N GLU A 109 -18.81 6.37 26.10
CA GLU A 109 -19.41 5.54 27.16
C GLU A 109 -18.53 4.34 27.51
N HIS A 110 -17.72 3.88 26.57
CA HIS A 110 -16.82 2.75 26.75
C HIS A 110 -15.36 3.15 26.50
N PRO A 111 -14.41 2.59 27.28
CA PRO A 111 -12.99 2.93 27.15
C PRO A 111 -12.34 2.43 25.85
N GLY A 112 -13.02 1.58 25.06
CA GLY A 112 -12.47 0.86 23.95
C GLY A 112 -11.90 -0.50 24.35
N TYR A 113 -11.41 -1.26 23.38
CA TYR A 113 -10.89 -2.61 23.58
C TYR A 113 -9.71 -2.88 22.66
N VAL A 114 -8.70 -3.58 23.18
CA VAL A 114 -7.56 -4.10 22.43
C VAL A 114 -7.33 -5.55 22.85
N SER A 115 -7.15 -6.43 21.88
CA SER A 115 -6.75 -7.82 22.07
C SER A 115 -5.50 -8.12 21.27
N VAL A 116 -4.56 -8.84 21.88
CA VAL A 116 -3.38 -9.39 21.21
C VAL A 116 -3.40 -10.89 21.41
N GLU A 117 -3.33 -11.62 20.33
CA GLU A 117 -3.40 -13.08 20.32
C GLU A 117 -2.21 -13.66 19.56
N THR A 118 -1.76 -14.81 20.01
CA THR A 118 -0.77 -15.62 19.32
C THR A 118 -1.44 -16.87 18.76
N PHE A 119 -1.05 -17.29 17.58
CA PHE A 119 -1.58 -18.47 16.90
C PHE A 119 -0.43 -19.25 16.24
N ALA A 120 -0.59 -20.57 16.17
CA ALA A 120 0.44 -21.46 15.63
C ALA A 120 0.33 -21.61 14.10
N GLU A 121 -0.88 -21.72 13.58
CA GLU A 121 -1.12 -22.04 12.16
C GLU A 121 -1.62 -20.84 11.35
N ARG A 122 -2.81 -20.34 11.69
CA ARG A 122 -3.42 -19.20 10.99
C ARG A 122 -4.11 -18.23 11.95
N PRO A 123 -4.15 -16.94 11.62
CA PRO A 123 -4.93 -15.99 12.41
C PRO A 123 -6.44 -16.31 12.29
N PRO A 124 -7.20 -16.24 13.38
CA PRO A 124 -8.65 -16.53 13.39
C PRO A 124 -9.47 -15.35 12.86
N VAL A 125 -9.25 -14.95 11.60
CA VAL A 125 -9.85 -13.71 11.03
C VAL A 125 -11.36 -13.84 10.91
N VAL A 126 -11.84 -14.97 10.37
CA VAL A 126 -13.28 -15.23 10.20
C VAL A 126 -14.00 -15.20 11.53
N GLU A 127 -13.45 -15.91 12.52
CA GLU A 127 -14.01 -16.03 13.86
C GLU A 127 -14.10 -14.66 14.55
N ARG A 128 -13.11 -13.79 14.31
CA ARG A 128 -13.10 -12.44 14.86
C ARG A 128 -14.11 -11.51 14.18
N ILE A 129 -14.29 -11.63 12.89
CA ILE A 129 -15.34 -10.88 12.16
C ILE A 129 -16.72 -11.31 12.64
N CYS A 130 -16.99 -12.62 12.74
CA CYS A 130 -18.26 -13.12 13.25
C CYS A 130 -18.53 -12.63 14.69
N ALA A 131 -17.53 -12.69 15.57
CA ALA A 131 -17.66 -12.21 16.93
C ALA A 131 -17.91 -10.68 17.02
N LEU A 132 -17.38 -9.89 16.09
CA LEU A 132 -17.67 -8.47 16.00
C LEU A 132 -19.10 -8.21 15.53
N ILE A 133 -19.56 -8.96 14.52
CA ILE A 133 -20.95 -8.88 14.02
C ILE A 133 -21.94 -9.27 15.13
N ASP A 134 -21.67 -10.31 15.90
CA ASP A 134 -22.48 -10.72 17.07
C ASP A 134 -22.56 -9.62 18.15
N LYS A 135 -21.54 -8.77 18.25
CA LYS A 135 -21.52 -7.58 19.12
C LYS A 135 -22.19 -6.34 18.50
N GLY A 136 -22.78 -6.47 17.33
CA GLY A 136 -23.51 -5.39 16.65
C GLY A 136 -22.67 -4.47 15.78
N PHE A 137 -21.44 -4.87 15.44
CA PHE A 137 -20.67 -4.15 14.41
C PHE A 137 -21.20 -4.53 13.03
N ARG A 138 -21.34 -3.54 12.15
CA ARG A 138 -21.65 -3.78 10.74
C ARG A 138 -20.36 -4.18 10.00
N PRO A 139 -20.43 -4.92 8.91
CA PRO A 139 -19.25 -5.25 8.12
C PRO A 139 -18.41 -4.03 7.71
N CYS A 140 -19.06 -2.91 7.34
CA CYS A 140 -18.38 -1.66 6.99
C CYS A 140 -17.64 -0.98 8.16
N ASP A 141 -17.96 -1.34 9.40
CA ASP A 141 -17.27 -0.85 10.59
C ASP A 141 -15.91 -1.56 10.81
N ILE A 142 -15.63 -2.63 10.04
CA ILE A 142 -14.47 -3.51 10.19
C ILE A 142 -13.47 -3.29 9.07
N MET A 143 -12.21 -3.03 9.44
CA MET A 143 -11.09 -2.94 8.52
C MET A 143 -10.02 -3.98 8.90
N ILE A 144 -9.48 -4.65 7.90
CA ILE A 144 -8.36 -5.59 8.06
C ILE A 144 -7.11 -4.96 7.47
N LEU A 145 -6.11 -4.74 8.31
CA LEU A 145 -4.83 -4.17 7.91
C LEU A 145 -3.80 -5.28 7.69
N VAL A 146 -3.14 -5.23 6.55
CA VAL A 146 -2.06 -6.15 6.19
C VAL A 146 -0.78 -5.39 5.83
N ARG A 147 0.38 -6.04 6.00
CA ARG A 147 1.65 -5.45 5.63
C ARG A 147 1.84 -5.38 4.12
N GLY A 148 1.42 -6.41 3.40
CA GLY A 148 1.60 -6.52 1.95
C GLY A 148 0.41 -7.16 1.24
N ALA A 149 0.37 -7.00 -0.09
CA ALA A 149 -0.71 -7.50 -0.95
C ALA A 149 -0.87 -9.04 -0.86
N THR A 150 0.23 -9.78 -0.70
CA THR A 150 0.20 -11.24 -0.56
C THR A 150 -0.61 -11.69 0.65
N ASP A 151 -0.45 -11.02 1.80
CA ASP A 151 -1.21 -11.33 3.00
C ASP A 151 -2.67 -10.90 2.86
N GLY A 152 -2.92 -9.77 2.19
CA GLY A 152 -4.26 -9.35 1.82
C GLY A 152 -4.99 -10.37 0.95
N ALA A 153 -4.30 -10.95 -0.04
CA ALA A 153 -4.86 -12.00 -0.89
C ALA A 153 -5.20 -13.28 -0.11
N LYS A 154 -4.35 -13.70 0.86
CA LYS A 154 -4.64 -14.86 1.73
C LYS A 154 -5.90 -14.63 2.55
N VAL A 155 -6.01 -13.47 3.20
CA VAL A 155 -7.20 -13.10 3.99
C VAL A 155 -8.43 -13.04 3.10
N ALA A 156 -8.34 -12.41 1.92
CA ALA A 156 -9.46 -12.33 0.99
C ALA A 156 -9.94 -13.72 0.54
N ALA A 157 -9.00 -14.63 0.22
CA ALA A 157 -9.33 -15.99 -0.17
C ALA A 157 -10.04 -16.75 0.97
N GLU A 158 -9.58 -16.62 2.21
CA GLU A 158 -10.21 -17.23 3.38
C GLU A 158 -11.63 -16.70 3.59
N LEU A 159 -11.83 -15.37 3.53
CA LEU A 159 -13.17 -14.79 3.70
C LEU A 159 -14.13 -15.14 2.56
N LEU A 160 -13.65 -15.22 1.33
CA LEU A 160 -14.46 -15.65 0.19
C LEU A 160 -14.83 -17.14 0.28
N ASP A 161 -13.93 -17.99 0.78
CA ASP A 161 -14.21 -19.39 1.03
C ASP A 161 -15.27 -19.56 2.14
N PHE A 162 -15.13 -18.82 3.24
CA PHE A 162 -16.14 -18.75 4.28
C PHE A 162 -17.50 -18.32 3.72
N LYS A 163 -17.55 -17.23 2.93
CA LYS A 163 -18.78 -16.73 2.31
C LYS A 163 -19.48 -17.78 1.45
N ARG A 164 -18.73 -18.63 0.75
CA ARG A 164 -19.29 -19.70 -0.09
C ARG A 164 -19.91 -20.84 0.74
N ARG A 165 -19.33 -21.14 1.91
CA ARG A 165 -19.76 -22.24 2.77
C ARG A 165 -20.78 -21.83 3.82
N ASN A 166 -20.85 -20.55 4.13
CA ASN A 166 -21.71 -20.02 5.18
C ASN A 166 -23.16 -19.90 4.71
N GLU A 167 -24.07 -20.54 5.42
CA GLU A 167 -25.52 -20.47 5.20
C GLU A 167 -26.21 -19.47 6.17
N ASP A 168 -25.55 -19.10 7.28
CA ASP A 168 -26.10 -18.20 8.29
C ASP A 168 -26.24 -16.77 7.74
N PRO A 169 -27.47 -16.23 7.62
CA PRO A 169 -27.68 -14.90 7.06
C PRO A 169 -27.07 -13.77 7.90
N ARG A 170 -26.78 -14.00 9.19
CA ARG A 170 -26.14 -13.00 10.06
C ARG A 170 -24.71 -12.65 9.61
N TYR A 171 -24.00 -13.61 9.04
CA TYR A 171 -22.62 -13.46 8.58
C TYR A 171 -22.51 -13.32 7.07
N ARG A 172 -23.53 -12.77 6.43
CA ARG A 172 -23.48 -12.39 5.01
C ARG A 172 -22.81 -11.03 4.87
N PHE A 173 -21.57 -11.02 4.43
CA PHE A 173 -20.83 -9.80 4.12
C PHE A 173 -20.07 -9.94 2.80
N ASP A 174 -19.78 -8.81 2.19
CA ASP A 174 -18.91 -8.70 1.05
C ASP A 174 -17.47 -8.40 1.50
N VAL A 175 -16.51 -8.75 0.66
CA VAL A 175 -15.10 -8.52 0.92
C VAL A 175 -14.59 -7.59 -0.17
N MET A 176 -13.97 -6.50 0.22
CA MET A 176 -13.37 -5.53 -0.68
C MET A 176 -11.87 -5.44 -0.40
N THR A 177 -11.06 -5.69 -1.43
CA THR A 177 -9.64 -5.42 -1.39
C THR A 177 -9.34 -4.17 -2.22
N GLN A 178 -8.29 -3.46 -1.88
CA GLN A 178 -7.87 -2.30 -2.65
C GLN A 178 -7.43 -2.65 -4.08
N GLU A 179 -6.93 -3.87 -4.28
CA GLU A 179 -6.60 -4.40 -5.61
C GLU A 179 -7.85 -4.63 -6.47
N ALA A 180 -8.96 -5.03 -5.83
CA ALA A 180 -10.25 -5.16 -6.52
C ALA A 180 -10.81 -3.82 -6.99
N LEU A 181 -10.42 -2.72 -6.36
CA LEU A 181 -10.82 -1.37 -6.78
C LEU A 181 -9.99 -0.81 -7.94
N ILE A 182 -8.87 -1.44 -8.29
CA ILE A 182 -8.07 -1.00 -9.43
C ILE A 182 -8.85 -1.28 -10.72
N VAL A 183 -9.15 -0.21 -11.46
CA VAL A 183 -10.01 -0.30 -12.65
C VAL A 183 -9.47 -1.29 -13.67
N GLY A 184 -8.15 -1.33 -13.88
CA GLY A 184 -7.51 -2.25 -14.83
C GLY A 184 -7.61 -3.73 -14.48
N ASN A 185 -7.88 -4.08 -13.21
CA ASN A 185 -8.02 -5.48 -12.77
C ASN A 185 -9.40 -6.08 -13.05
N ALA A 186 -10.37 -5.26 -13.40
CA ALA A 186 -11.71 -5.75 -13.72
C ALA A 186 -11.73 -6.49 -15.06
N PRO A 187 -12.44 -7.62 -15.17
CA PRO A 187 -12.57 -8.35 -16.44
C PRO A 187 -13.07 -7.49 -17.59
N VAL A 188 -14.04 -6.60 -17.34
CA VAL A 188 -14.57 -5.69 -18.37
C VAL A 188 -13.53 -4.68 -18.84
N SER A 189 -12.62 -4.25 -17.97
CA SER A 189 -11.54 -3.32 -18.34
C SER A 189 -10.55 -3.96 -19.31
N SER A 190 -10.15 -5.20 -19.00
CA SER A 190 -9.29 -6.00 -19.88
C SER A 190 -9.96 -6.27 -21.23
N PHE A 191 -11.27 -6.53 -21.22
CA PHE A 191 -12.06 -6.74 -22.44
C PHE A 191 -12.12 -5.47 -23.29
N ILE A 192 -12.44 -4.30 -22.73
CA ILE A 192 -12.49 -3.02 -23.46
C ILE A 192 -11.12 -2.68 -24.05
N ALA A 193 -10.05 -2.81 -23.25
CA ALA A 193 -8.69 -2.56 -23.74
C ALA A 193 -8.31 -3.52 -24.88
N ALA A 194 -8.68 -4.81 -24.78
CA ALA A 194 -8.44 -5.78 -25.83
C ALA A 194 -9.25 -5.47 -27.11
N ALA A 195 -10.51 -5.08 -26.98
CA ALA A 195 -11.36 -4.69 -28.11
C ALA A 195 -10.81 -3.44 -28.84
N LEU A 196 -10.34 -2.44 -28.08
CA LEU A 196 -9.70 -1.26 -28.66
C LEU A 196 -8.38 -1.60 -29.38
N ARG A 197 -7.58 -2.55 -28.85
CA ARG A 197 -6.37 -3.04 -29.54
C ARG A 197 -6.72 -3.80 -30.83
N LEU A 198 -7.76 -4.64 -30.80
CA LEU A 198 -8.25 -5.33 -32.01
C LEU A 198 -8.75 -4.36 -33.09
N ALA A 199 -9.31 -3.21 -32.72
CA ALA A 199 -9.64 -2.17 -33.68
C ALA A 199 -8.40 -1.61 -34.37
N LEU A 200 -7.26 -1.48 -33.68
CA LEU A 200 -6.00 -1.04 -34.26
C LEU A 200 -5.30 -2.16 -35.06
N ASN A 201 -5.29 -3.36 -34.49
CA ASN A 201 -4.67 -4.55 -35.08
C ASN A 201 -5.54 -5.80 -34.89
N PRO A 202 -6.39 -6.17 -35.88
CA PRO A 202 -7.26 -7.34 -35.78
C PRO A 202 -6.53 -8.70 -35.67
N ASP A 203 -5.24 -8.72 -35.97
CA ASP A 203 -4.40 -9.92 -35.90
C ASP A 203 -3.63 -10.09 -34.61
N ASP A 204 -3.82 -9.18 -33.65
CA ASP A 204 -3.24 -9.31 -32.29
C ASP A 204 -3.86 -10.53 -31.57
N SER A 205 -3.08 -11.61 -31.51
CA SER A 205 -3.49 -12.89 -30.96
C SER A 205 -3.76 -12.82 -29.45
N LEU A 206 -3.00 -12.01 -28.71
CA LEU A 206 -3.19 -11.85 -27.26
C LEU A 206 -4.48 -11.10 -26.95
N SER A 207 -4.73 -9.98 -27.61
CA SER A 207 -5.97 -9.22 -27.44
C SER A 207 -7.19 -10.04 -27.89
N ARG A 208 -7.07 -10.84 -28.96
CA ARG A 208 -8.11 -11.76 -29.39
C ARG A 208 -8.41 -12.84 -28.34
N ALA A 209 -7.39 -13.40 -27.72
CA ALA A 209 -7.56 -14.39 -26.64
C ALA A 209 -8.31 -13.80 -25.43
N VAL A 210 -7.95 -12.58 -25.00
CA VAL A 210 -8.65 -11.86 -23.91
C VAL A 210 -10.09 -11.54 -24.28
N TYR A 211 -10.33 -11.06 -25.48
CA TYR A 211 -11.66 -10.77 -26.02
C TYR A 211 -12.55 -12.02 -26.05
N ASN A 212 -12.03 -13.13 -26.59
CA ASN A 212 -12.75 -14.39 -26.65
C ASN A 212 -13.04 -14.95 -25.26
N HIS A 213 -12.06 -14.91 -24.36
CA HIS A 213 -12.20 -15.39 -22.99
C HIS A 213 -13.36 -14.69 -22.26
N TYR A 214 -13.43 -13.36 -22.34
CA TYR A 214 -14.52 -12.61 -21.73
C TYR A 214 -15.89 -13.00 -22.26
N LEU A 215 -15.98 -13.35 -23.54
CA LEU A 215 -17.22 -13.79 -24.19
C LEU A 215 -17.51 -15.30 -23.99
N GLY A 216 -16.70 -16.02 -23.20
CA GLY A 216 -16.86 -17.46 -22.96
C GLY A 216 -16.57 -18.32 -24.18
N ARG A 217 -15.69 -17.86 -25.09
CA ARG A 217 -15.33 -18.53 -26.33
C ARG A 217 -13.92 -19.15 -26.25
N PRO A 218 -13.55 -20.10 -27.13
CA PRO A 218 -12.19 -20.61 -27.22
C PRO A 218 -11.17 -19.49 -27.48
N PHE A 219 -10.04 -19.51 -26.80
CA PHE A 219 -9.01 -18.45 -26.86
C PHE A 219 -8.48 -18.19 -28.28
N ASP A 220 -8.34 -19.25 -29.06
CA ASP A 220 -7.75 -19.25 -30.39
C ASP A 220 -8.77 -18.99 -31.51
N ARG A 221 -10.08 -18.87 -31.17
CA ARG A 221 -11.12 -18.63 -32.19
C ARG A 221 -10.76 -17.38 -33.02
N PRO A 222 -10.70 -17.51 -34.38
CA PRO A 222 -10.49 -16.36 -35.24
C PRO A 222 -11.69 -15.41 -35.22
N LEU A 223 -11.45 -14.12 -35.43
CA LEU A 223 -12.51 -13.15 -35.67
C LEU A 223 -13.23 -13.50 -36.95
N ASP A 224 -14.56 -13.53 -36.94
CA ASP A 224 -15.38 -13.66 -38.12
C ASP A 224 -15.45 -12.33 -38.91
N ASP A 225 -16.03 -12.38 -40.13
CA ASP A 225 -16.08 -11.21 -41.01
C ASP A 225 -16.89 -10.06 -40.38
N SER A 226 -17.97 -10.34 -39.68
CA SER A 226 -18.76 -9.32 -38.94
C SER A 226 -17.95 -8.64 -37.82
N GLU A 227 -17.13 -9.41 -37.10
CA GLU A 227 -16.25 -8.87 -36.07
C GLU A 227 -15.12 -8.04 -36.66
N ARG A 228 -14.53 -8.52 -37.81
CA ARG A 228 -13.49 -7.76 -38.53
C ARG A 228 -14.03 -6.44 -39.07
N ASP A 229 -15.23 -6.43 -39.65
CA ASP A 229 -15.87 -5.22 -40.14
C ASP A 229 -16.23 -4.27 -39.00
N PHE A 230 -16.69 -4.80 -37.87
CA PHE A 230 -16.93 -4.02 -36.68
C PHE A 230 -15.66 -3.32 -36.21
N PHE A 231 -14.58 -4.05 -35.97
CA PHE A 231 -13.33 -3.45 -35.53
C PHE A 231 -12.75 -2.44 -36.54
N ARG A 232 -12.91 -2.70 -37.82
CA ARG A 232 -12.55 -1.73 -38.87
C ARG A 232 -13.34 -0.43 -38.76
N SER A 233 -14.64 -0.50 -38.43
CA SER A 233 -15.46 0.68 -38.19
C SER A 233 -15.08 1.41 -36.93
N VAL A 234 -14.79 0.69 -35.80
CA VAL A 234 -14.38 1.25 -34.52
C VAL A 234 -13.04 1.99 -34.62
N ARG A 235 -12.12 1.52 -35.48
CA ARG A 235 -10.81 2.15 -35.68
C ARG A 235 -10.88 3.63 -36.09
N LEU A 236 -11.97 4.03 -36.75
CA LEU A 236 -12.16 5.38 -37.29
C LEU A 236 -12.80 6.36 -36.32
N LEU A 237 -13.17 5.88 -35.12
CA LEU A 237 -13.87 6.63 -34.10
C LEU A 237 -12.90 7.25 -33.07
N SER A 238 -13.38 8.25 -32.33
CA SER A 238 -12.71 8.72 -31.12
C SER A 238 -12.71 7.62 -30.05
N PRO A 239 -11.81 7.67 -29.03
CA PRO A 239 -11.82 6.70 -27.94
C PRO A 239 -13.17 6.59 -27.22
N GLU A 240 -13.92 7.70 -27.08
CA GLU A 240 -15.23 7.75 -26.45
C GLU A 240 -16.28 7.02 -27.30
N GLU A 241 -16.40 7.39 -28.57
CA GLU A 241 -17.33 6.73 -29.49
C GLU A 241 -17.02 5.24 -29.69
N ALA A 242 -15.71 4.89 -29.73
CA ALA A 242 -15.26 3.52 -29.78
C ALA A 242 -15.68 2.71 -28.56
N PHE A 243 -15.51 3.28 -27.36
CA PHE A 243 -15.96 2.67 -26.11
C PHE A 243 -17.47 2.43 -26.13
N GLU A 244 -18.26 3.45 -26.42
CA GLU A 244 -19.73 3.33 -26.47
C GLU A 244 -20.18 2.27 -27.47
N ARG A 245 -19.56 2.24 -28.64
CA ARG A 245 -19.86 1.25 -29.69
C ARG A 245 -19.57 -0.18 -29.25
N ILE A 246 -18.45 -0.40 -28.52
CA ILE A 246 -18.08 -1.70 -27.95
C ILE A 246 -19.08 -2.09 -26.85
N VAL A 247 -19.40 -1.17 -25.93
CA VAL A 247 -20.35 -1.40 -24.83
C VAL A 247 -21.73 -1.80 -25.35
N MET A 248 -22.24 -1.10 -26.36
CA MET A 248 -23.54 -1.39 -26.98
C MET A 248 -23.55 -2.74 -27.70
N ARG A 249 -22.51 -3.04 -28.52
CA ARG A 249 -22.45 -4.30 -29.29
C ARG A 249 -22.50 -5.52 -28.39
N HIS A 250 -21.87 -5.45 -27.22
CA HIS A 250 -21.74 -6.58 -26.29
C HIS A 250 -22.68 -6.51 -25.10
N ALA A 251 -23.61 -5.54 -25.08
CA ALA A 251 -24.62 -5.32 -24.01
C ALA A 251 -23.99 -5.33 -22.58
N LEU A 252 -22.78 -4.73 -22.44
CA LEU A 252 -22.02 -4.78 -21.20
C LEU A 252 -22.69 -4.11 -20.00
N GLN A 253 -23.68 -3.23 -20.24
CA GLN A 253 -24.49 -2.57 -19.21
C GLN A 253 -25.37 -3.55 -18.40
N GLY A 254 -25.60 -4.76 -18.93
CA GLY A 254 -26.43 -5.78 -18.28
C GLY A 254 -25.82 -6.40 -17.02
N ASP A 255 -24.51 -6.36 -16.87
CA ASP A 255 -23.82 -6.87 -15.67
C ASP A 255 -23.64 -5.77 -14.62
N ARG A 256 -24.53 -5.76 -13.62
CA ARG A 256 -24.47 -4.80 -12.49
C ARG A 256 -23.14 -4.80 -11.75
N ARG A 257 -22.39 -5.93 -11.73
CA ARG A 257 -21.09 -6.04 -11.02
C ARG A 257 -20.02 -5.26 -11.74
N GLN A 258 -20.13 -5.08 -13.06
CA GLN A 258 -19.18 -4.41 -13.91
C GLN A 258 -19.53 -2.93 -14.17
N THR A 259 -20.75 -2.49 -13.81
CA THR A 259 -21.24 -1.14 -14.12
C THR A 259 -20.33 -0.03 -13.58
N ALA A 260 -19.87 -0.15 -12.33
CA ALA A 260 -18.98 0.85 -11.72
C ALA A 260 -17.63 0.96 -12.47
N TYR A 261 -17.11 -0.17 -12.95
CA TYR A 261 -15.87 -0.18 -13.74
C TYR A 261 -16.08 0.41 -15.14
N LEU A 262 -17.21 0.11 -15.79
CA LEU A 262 -17.56 0.72 -17.07
C LEU A 262 -17.68 2.25 -16.94
N GLN A 263 -18.32 2.74 -15.89
CA GLN A 263 -18.41 4.18 -15.61
C GLN A 263 -17.03 4.80 -15.39
N ALA A 264 -16.19 4.16 -14.57
CA ALA A 264 -14.85 4.65 -14.31
C ALA A 264 -13.96 4.67 -15.57
N ILE A 265 -14.08 3.68 -16.45
CA ILE A 265 -13.38 3.68 -17.75
C ILE A 265 -13.87 4.84 -18.62
N HIS A 266 -15.19 5.02 -18.70
CA HIS A 266 -15.80 6.10 -19.49
C HIS A 266 -15.35 7.48 -19.00
N GLU A 267 -15.41 7.74 -17.69
CA GLU A 267 -14.90 8.98 -17.08
C GLU A 267 -13.43 9.24 -17.41
N GLN A 268 -12.63 8.17 -17.40
CA GLN A 268 -11.20 8.28 -17.74
C GLN A 268 -10.99 8.57 -19.23
N ILE A 269 -11.81 8.00 -20.13
CA ILE A 269 -11.78 8.29 -21.56
C ILE A 269 -12.17 9.75 -21.81
N ILE A 270 -13.26 10.23 -21.21
CA ILE A 270 -13.71 11.63 -21.32
C ILE A 270 -12.59 12.57 -20.82
N SER A 271 -12.03 12.31 -19.64
CA SER A 271 -10.94 13.12 -19.09
C SER A 271 -9.69 13.13 -19.97
N PHE A 272 -9.37 12.00 -20.62
CA PHE A 272 -8.28 11.90 -21.56
C PHE A 272 -8.56 12.73 -22.82
N CYS A 273 -9.73 12.58 -23.43
CA CYS A 273 -10.12 13.30 -24.64
C CYS A 273 -10.23 14.83 -24.43
N ALA A 274 -10.57 15.26 -23.21
CA ALA A 274 -10.63 16.67 -22.86
C ALA A 274 -9.25 17.35 -22.75
N THR A 275 -8.19 16.58 -22.50
CA THR A 275 -6.85 17.13 -22.21
C THR A 275 -5.79 16.72 -23.22
N LYS A 276 -6.07 15.73 -24.08
CA LYS A 276 -5.14 15.13 -25.04
C LYS A 276 -5.82 14.89 -26.38
N ILE A 277 -5.02 14.55 -27.39
CA ILE A 277 -5.55 14.17 -28.71
C ILE A 277 -6.40 12.91 -28.56
N ALA A 278 -7.65 12.96 -29.04
CA ALA A 278 -8.63 11.89 -28.97
C ALA A 278 -8.30 10.79 -30.01
N ASP A 279 -7.26 10.02 -29.73
CA ASP A 279 -6.76 8.91 -30.55
C ASP A 279 -6.70 7.63 -29.73
N ILE A 280 -7.17 6.49 -30.30
CA ILE A 280 -7.25 5.19 -29.59
C ILE A 280 -5.85 4.68 -29.20
N ALA A 281 -4.83 4.83 -30.06
CA ALA A 281 -3.49 4.33 -29.74
C ALA A 281 -2.85 5.15 -28.60
N LEU A 282 -3.04 6.48 -28.59
CA LEU A 282 -2.58 7.35 -27.53
C LEU A 282 -3.31 7.09 -26.21
N PHE A 283 -4.62 6.85 -26.28
CA PHE A 283 -5.40 6.45 -25.11
C PHE A 283 -4.90 5.12 -24.53
N LEU A 284 -4.69 4.09 -25.33
CA LEU A 284 -4.20 2.79 -24.87
C LEU A 284 -2.81 2.89 -24.24
N ARG A 285 -1.92 3.71 -24.78
CA ARG A 285 -0.61 3.97 -24.15
C ARG A 285 -0.77 4.59 -22.76
N TRP A 286 -1.55 5.65 -22.68
CA TRP A 286 -1.84 6.31 -21.39
C TRP A 286 -2.56 5.37 -20.42
N TRP A 287 -3.47 4.52 -20.92
CA TRP A 287 -4.14 3.51 -20.13
C TRP A 287 -3.15 2.53 -19.49
N GLU A 288 -2.20 2.02 -20.24
CA GLU A 288 -1.17 1.11 -19.74
C GLU A 288 -0.25 1.75 -18.69
N GLU A 289 0.11 3.01 -18.87
CA GLU A 289 1.02 3.73 -18.00
C GLU A 289 0.32 4.24 -16.72
N THR A 290 -0.91 4.69 -16.83
CA THR A 290 -1.59 5.45 -15.78
C THR A 290 -3.03 4.98 -15.51
N GLY A 291 -3.87 4.91 -16.54
CA GLY A 291 -5.32 4.77 -16.40
C GLY A 291 -5.73 3.48 -15.68
N LYS A 292 -5.14 2.36 -16.07
CA LYS A 292 -5.44 1.05 -15.49
C LYS A 292 -5.16 0.94 -13.99
N ASN A 293 -4.23 1.75 -13.47
CA ASN A 293 -3.82 1.73 -12.07
C ASN A 293 -4.67 2.65 -11.17
N ARG A 294 -5.63 3.38 -11.74
CA ARG A 294 -6.56 4.20 -10.96
C ARG A 294 -7.56 3.33 -10.23
N SER A 295 -7.91 3.77 -9.03
CA SER A 295 -8.92 3.08 -8.20
C SER A 295 -10.31 3.67 -8.43
N LEU A 296 -11.32 2.81 -8.34
CA LEU A 296 -12.72 3.25 -8.22
C LEU A 296 -12.92 4.07 -6.95
N SER A 297 -13.68 5.14 -7.05
CA SER A 297 -14.33 5.76 -5.89
C SER A 297 -15.63 5.00 -5.63
N VAL A 298 -15.62 4.05 -4.70
CA VAL A 298 -16.82 3.29 -4.33
C VAL A 298 -17.35 3.87 -3.02
N GLU A 299 -18.64 4.16 -2.99
CA GLU A 299 -19.33 4.44 -1.72
C GLU A 299 -19.25 3.20 -0.82
N GLU A 300 -18.94 3.40 0.47
CA GLU A 300 -18.86 2.31 1.45
C GLU A 300 -20.21 1.59 1.56
N SER A 301 -20.29 0.36 1.08
CA SER A 301 -21.45 -0.48 1.30
C SER A 301 -21.50 -0.93 2.76
N ALA A 302 -22.66 -0.83 3.39
CA ALA A 302 -22.86 -1.25 4.78
C ALA A 302 -22.51 -2.73 5.03
N THR A 303 -22.49 -3.53 3.98
CA THR A 303 -22.24 -4.99 4.03
C THR A 303 -20.81 -5.40 3.73
N THR A 304 -19.88 -4.47 3.55
CA THR A 304 -18.53 -4.77 3.05
C THR A 304 -17.47 -4.67 4.15
N VAL A 305 -16.68 -5.74 4.34
CA VAL A 305 -15.44 -5.74 5.12
C VAL A 305 -14.30 -5.29 4.21
N GLU A 306 -13.53 -4.31 4.66
CA GLU A 306 -12.41 -3.75 3.89
C GLU A 306 -11.09 -4.41 4.28
N ILE A 307 -10.31 -4.84 3.27
CA ILE A 307 -8.93 -5.29 3.43
C ILE A 307 -8.01 -4.29 2.74
N THR A 308 -7.08 -3.72 3.49
CA THR A 308 -6.16 -2.72 2.95
C THR A 308 -4.77 -2.85 3.57
N THR A 309 -3.75 -2.27 2.93
CA THR A 309 -2.41 -2.24 3.51
C THR A 309 -2.28 -1.09 4.51
N ILE A 310 -1.40 -1.26 5.52
CA ILE A 310 -1.10 -0.22 6.52
C ILE A 310 -0.75 1.11 5.85
N HIS A 311 0.04 1.09 4.78
CA HIS A 311 0.42 2.30 4.05
C HIS A 311 -0.79 3.05 3.46
N LYS A 312 -1.76 2.33 2.92
CA LYS A 312 -2.95 2.94 2.31
C LYS A 312 -3.98 3.37 3.36
N ALA A 313 -4.00 2.70 4.50
CA ALA A 313 -4.89 3.02 5.61
C ALA A 313 -4.47 4.27 6.39
N LYS A 314 -3.26 4.80 6.17
CA LYS A 314 -2.80 5.99 6.86
C LYS A 314 -3.80 7.14 6.74
N GLY A 315 -4.23 7.67 7.87
CA GLY A 315 -5.22 8.75 7.94
C GLY A 315 -6.68 8.30 7.95
N LEU A 316 -6.97 7.01 7.72
CA LEU A 316 -8.31 6.46 7.81
C LEU A 316 -8.69 6.12 9.26
N GLU A 317 -10.01 5.97 9.50
CA GLU A 317 -10.57 5.61 10.79
C GLU A 317 -11.65 4.53 10.59
N LYS A 318 -11.66 3.50 11.43
CA LYS A 318 -12.72 2.48 11.50
C LYS A 318 -13.01 2.12 12.95
N ARG A 319 -14.24 1.66 13.21
CA ARG A 319 -14.67 1.27 14.57
C ARG A 319 -13.97 0.03 15.09
N ALA A 320 -13.63 -0.91 14.19
CA ALA A 320 -12.89 -2.12 14.52
C ALA A 320 -11.77 -2.34 13.49
N VAL A 321 -10.56 -2.61 13.97
CA VAL A 321 -9.37 -2.86 13.14
C VAL A 321 -8.79 -4.21 13.54
N LEU A 322 -8.55 -5.07 12.56
CA LEU A 322 -7.89 -6.37 12.71
C LEU A 322 -6.54 -6.34 12.01
N ILE A 323 -5.48 -6.80 12.67
CA ILE A 323 -4.13 -6.91 12.08
C ILE A 323 -3.68 -8.37 12.20
N PRO A 324 -4.07 -9.24 11.24
CA PRO A 324 -3.88 -10.69 11.37
C PRO A 324 -2.43 -11.14 11.31
N TYR A 325 -1.55 -10.41 10.64
CA TYR A 325 -0.14 -10.77 10.44
C TYR A 325 0.80 -9.67 10.96
N CYS A 326 0.82 -9.46 12.28
CA CYS A 326 1.69 -8.48 12.93
C CYS A 326 3.05 -9.11 13.31
N SER A 327 3.73 -9.76 12.35
CA SER A 327 4.94 -10.56 12.56
C SER A 327 6.06 -10.28 11.56
N TRP A 328 6.05 -9.12 10.90
CA TRP A 328 7.13 -8.75 9.98
C TRP A 328 8.41 -8.38 10.70
N SER A 329 9.56 -8.59 10.01
CA SER A 329 10.87 -8.20 10.54
C SER A 329 11.00 -6.67 10.60
N PRO A 330 11.54 -6.11 11.68
CA PRO A 330 11.90 -4.69 11.73
C PRO A 330 13.06 -4.33 10.79
N ASP A 331 13.82 -5.32 10.34
CA ASP A 331 14.92 -5.17 9.38
C ASP A 331 14.72 -6.10 8.17
N PRO A 332 13.82 -5.76 7.21
CA PRO A 332 13.61 -6.55 6.01
C PRO A 332 14.77 -6.33 5.02
N LYS A 333 15.69 -7.29 4.96
CA LYS A 333 16.78 -7.28 3.98
C LYS A 333 16.29 -7.66 2.59
N SER A 334 17.05 -7.24 1.57
CA SER A 334 16.78 -7.65 0.19
C SER A 334 16.84 -9.17 0.06
N SER A 335 15.77 -9.77 -0.44
CA SER A 335 15.66 -11.21 -0.74
C SER A 335 14.85 -11.41 -2.02
N GLY A 336 15.31 -12.31 -2.89
CA GLY A 336 14.56 -12.72 -4.09
C GLY A 336 13.98 -11.54 -4.89
N THR A 337 12.65 -11.38 -4.81
CA THR A 337 11.89 -10.33 -5.50
C THR A 337 11.89 -8.98 -4.79
N VAL A 338 12.14 -8.93 -3.48
CA VAL A 338 12.20 -7.67 -2.70
C VAL A 338 13.63 -7.14 -2.72
N GLN A 339 13.82 -5.97 -3.33
CA GLN A 339 15.11 -5.32 -3.41
C GLN A 339 15.06 -3.99 -2.65
N ASN A 340 15.61 -3.97 -1.43
CA ASN A 340 15.92 -2.74 -0.74
C ASN A 340 17.25 -2.22 -1.23
N ILE A 341 17.28 -0.97 -1.68
CA ILE A 341 18.45 -0.33 -2.28
C ILE A 341 18.89 0.81 -1.38
N VAL A 342 20.20 0.84 -1.09
CA VAL A 342 20.86 1.94 -0.41
C VAL A 342 21.72 2.67 -1.43
N TRP A 343 21.67 4.00 -1.41
CA TRP A 343 22.57 4.83 -2.22
C TRP A 343 23.87 5.05 -1.46
N ALA A 344 24.93 4.46 -1.96
CA ALA A 344 26.26 4.55 -1.40
C ALA A 344 27.13 5.50 -2.22
N GLU A 345 28.11 6.12 -1.57
CA GLU A 345 29.13 6.93 -2.24
C GLU A 345 30.32 6.04 -2.61
N ALA A 346 30.82 6.20 -3.83
CA ALA A 346 32.00 5.50 -4.28
C ALA A 346 33.22 6.00 -3.49
N ARG A 347 34.04 5.07 -2.96
CA ARG A 347 35.24 5.35 -2.17
C ARG A 347 36.44 4.66 -2.81
N GLY A 348 37.58 5.35 -2.82
CA GLY A 348 38.85 4.85 -3.37
C GLY A 348 39.35 5.70 -4.54
N ASP A 349 40.63 5.48 -4.93
CA ASP A 349 41.27 6.24 -5.99
C ASP A 349 40.54 6.10 -7.33
N GLY A 350 40.13 7.23 -7.88
CA GLY A 350 39.37 7.31 -9.14
C GLY A 350 37.85 7.02 -9.01
N ALA A 351 37.35 6.70 -7.83
CA ALA A 351 35.92 6.46 -7.60
C ALA A 351 35.08 7.73 -7.54
N GLU A 352 35.69 8.90 -7.33
CA GLU A 352 35.02 10.20 -7.22
C GLU A 352 34.19 10.54 -8.48
N ALA A 353 34.63 10.07 -9.65
CA ALA A 353 33.90 10.26 -10.91
C ALA A 353 32.57 9.47 -11.00
N ILE A 354 32.38 8.43 -10.16
CA ILE A 354 31.18 7.58 -10.16
C ILE A 354 30.07 8.23 -9.33
N GLY A 355 30.44 8.99 -8.29
CA GLY A 355 29.49 9.64 -7.38
C GLY A 355 28.66 8.62 -6.57
N ARG A 356 27.36 8.79 -6.54
CA ARG A 356 26.42 7.89 -5.83
C ARG A 356 25.92 6.78 -6.75
N PHE A 357 25.85 5.56 -6.22
CA PHE A 357 25.33 4.40 -6.95
C PHE A 357 24.48 3.49 -6.04
N PRO A 358 23.56 2.70 -6.63
CA PRO A 358 22.68 1.84 -5.85
C PRO A 358 23.35 0.54 -5.44
N VAL A 359 23.27 0.20 -4.15
CA VAL A 359 23.75 -1.06 -3.58
C VAL A 359 22.58 -1.80 -2.94
N ARG A 360 22.49 -3.11 -3.15
CA ARG A 360 21.47 -3.92 -2.49
C ARG A 360 21.72 -4.02 -1.00
N TYR A 361 20.72 -3.66 -0.20
CA TYR A 361 20.79 -3.79 1.25
C TYR A 361 20.80 -5.27 1.67
N LYS A 362 21.96 -5.76 2.08
CA LYS A 362 22.22 -7.15 2.50
C LYS A 362 23.17 -7.18 3.67
N LYS A 363 23.15 -8.27 4.45
CA LYS A 363 24.07 -8.49 5.57
C LYS A 363 25.56 -8.38 5.16
N ALA A 364 25.90 -8.84 3.96
CA ALA A 364 27.28 -8.75 3.43
C ALA A 364 27.83 -7.31 3.32
N MET A 365 26.97 -6.29 3.32
CA MET A 365 27.44 -4.88 3.36
C MET A 365 28.13 -4.55 4.68
N ALA A 366 27.74 -5.19 5.79
CA ALA A 366 28.33 -4.95 7.11
C ALA A 366 29.83 -5.26 7.16
N GLU A 367 30.30 -6.16 6.29
CA GLU A 367 31.70 -6.63 6.21
C GLU A 367 32.41 -6.05 4.98
N SER A 368 31.86 -5.00 4.36
CA SER A 368 32.39 -4.39 3.13
C SER A 368 32.73 -2.92 3.34
N GLY A 369 33.32 -2.27 2.32
CA GLY A 369 33.54 -0.82 2.32
C GLY A 369 32.25 0.03 2.42
N PHE A 370 31.06 -0.60 2.49
CA PHE A 370 29.75 0.03 2.63
C PHE A 370 29.12 -0.23 4.00
N SER A 371 29.90 -0.60 4.99
CA SER A 371 29.45 -0.90 6.35
C SER A 371 28.76 0.31 7.00
N SER A 372 29.27 1.51 6.79
CA SER A 372 28.65 2.77 7.26
C SER A 372 27.21 2.94 6.75
N GLU A 373 27.03 2.78 5.45
CA GLU A 373 25.72 2.85 4.81
C GLU A 373 24.79 1.72 5.30
N TYR A 374 25.32 0.53 5.56
CA TYR A 374 24.57 -0.59 6.11
C TYR A 374 24.00 -0.28 7.49
N TYR A 375 24.84 0.18 8.43
CA TYR A 375 24.40 0.43 9.81
C TYR A 375 23.49 1.65 9.90
N ARG A 376 23.70 2.66 9.06
CA ARG A 376 22.77 3.79 8.93
C ARG A 376 21.40 3.33 8.43
N GLU A 377 21.36 2.52 7.37
CA GLU A 377 20.12 1.97 6.83
C GLU A 377 19.44 1.02 7.83
N LEU A 378 20.21 0.24 8.60
CA LEU A 378 19.69 -0.61 9.66
C LEU A 378 18.86 0.21 10.66
N VAL A 379 19.43 1.28 11.21
CA VAL A 379 18.75 2.15 12.18
C VAL A 379 17.49 2.79 11.56
N TYR A 380 17.61 3.32 10.35
CA TYR A 380 16.49 3.99 9.68
C TYR A 380 15.36 3.02 9.32
N THR A 381 15.69 1.79 8.94
CA THR A 381 14.71 0.76 8.64
C THR A 381 13.93 0.34 9.89
N HIS A 382 14.58 0.30 11.06
CA HIS A 382 13.90 0.07 12.33
C HIS A 382 12.91 1.19 12.66
N VAL A 383 13.29 2.46 12.49
CA VAL A 383 12.37 3.61 12.64
C VAL A 383 11.15 3.45 11.70
N ASP A 384 11.38 3.16 10.43
CA ASP A 384 10.30 2.99 9.44
C ASP A 384 9.31 1.87 9.83
N ASN A 385 9.83 0.74 10.31
CA ASN A 385 8.97 -0.41 10.66
C ASN A 385 8.21 -0.21 11.97
N ILE A 386 8.76 0.53 12.94
CA ILE A 386 8.02 0.92 14.13
C ILE A 386 6.96 1.98 13.78
N ASN A 387 7.25 2.90 12.87
CA ASN A 387 6.28 3.86 12.35
C ASN A 387 5.05 3.17 11.75
N LEU A 388 5.22 2.01 11.10
CA LEU A 388 4.10 1.21 10.57
C LEU A 388 3.18 0.63 11.67
N LEU A 389 3.70 0.42 12.87
CA LEU A 389 2.89 -0.02 14.01
C LEU A 389 2.18 1.17 14.69
N TYR A 390 2.77 2.37 14.56
CA TYR A 390 2.23 3.57 15.20
C TYR A 390 1.05 4.17 14.41
N VAL A 391 1.10 4.08 13.09
CA VAL A 391 0.06 4.62 12.19
C VAL A 391 -1.21 3.79 12.22
#